data_5949b12ab85156a4b2af8098657d2263
#
_entry.id   5949b12ab85156a4b2af8098657d2263
#
_cell.length_a   1.000
_cell.length_b   1.000
_cell.length_c   1.000
_cell.angle_alpha   90.00
_cell.angle_beta   90.00
_cell.angle_gamma   90.00
#
_symmetry.space_group_name_H-M   'P 1'
#
loop_
_entity.id
_entity.type
_entity.pdbx_description
1 polymer ?
#
loop_
_entity_poly.entity_id
_entity_poly.type
_entity_poly.pdbx_seq_one_letter_code
_entity_poly.pdbx_strand_id
1 'polypeptide(L)'
;MPRYQGPLLTRPLGDALRAARDAGASTWTGSLDLGRSTGEALLTPTHWEWRGQRYPWPGALKDRTLYWWDGDDFAPVTRYAGKLIKLVPTEWDVPTFEIDGIKMLPTSKASPLDDARRKVALVQPAGKAVLDTCGGLGYFAACCLDAGAARIQSFEKNEDVLWLRTLNPWSPDPEAPQSGGRLHLAHADVS
;
A
#
# COMPACT_ATOMS: atom_id res chain seq x y z
N MET A 1 5.77 13.16 -4.14
CA MET A 1 5.11 13.28 -2.82
C MET A 1 5.80 12.34 -1.84
N PRO A 2 6.07 12.78 -0.59
CA PRO A 2 6.70 11.89 0.40
C PRO A 2 5.83 10.67 0.65
N ARG A 3 6.47 9.53 0.93
CA ARG A 3 5.76 8.29 1.25
C ARG A 3 5.22 8.34 2.67
N TYR A 4 4.02 7.83 2.84
CA TYR A 4 3.42 7.64 4.14
C TYR A 4 4.16 6.55 4.94
N GLN A 5 4.46 6.84 6.20
CA GLN A 5 5.18 5.94 7.12
C GLN A 5 4.35 5.57 8.35
N GLY A 6 3.13 6.08 8.43
CA GLY A 6 2.21 5.81 9.53
C GLY A 6 1.48 4.48 9.39
N PRO A 7 0.63 4.15 10.38
CA PRO A 7 -0.13 2.91 10.38
C PRO A 7 -1.28 2.92 9.37
N LEU A 8 -1.52 1.77 8.76
CA LEU A 8 -2.70 1.51 7.93
C LEU A 8 -3.62 0.55 8.67
N LEU A 9 -4.85 0.97 8.92
CA LEU A 9 -5.81 0.21 9.67
C LEU A 9 -6.87 -0.41 8.75
N THR A 10 -7.24 -1.64 9.06
CA THR A 10 -8.47 -2.29 8.61
C THR A 10 -9.41 -2.47 9.79
N ARG A 11 -10.69 -2.77 9.57
CA ARG A 11 -11.62 -3.08 10.68
C ARG A 11 -11.09 -4.22 11.55
N PRO A 12 -10.70 -5.40 11.04
CA PRO A 12 -10.17 -6.47 11.89
C PRO A 12 -8.95 -6.06 12.71
N LEU A 13 -8.07 -5.26 12.13
CA LEU A 13 -6.88 -4.78 12.83
C LEU A 13 -7.23 -3.78 13.94
N GLY A 14 -8.12 -2.83 13.68
CA GLY A 14 -8.61 -1.90 14.69
C GLY A 14 -9.35 -2.61 15.83
N ASP A 15 -10.12 -3.66 15.51
CA ASP A 15 -10.80 -4.49 16.50
C ASP A 15 -9.81 -5.29 17.35
N ALA A 16 -8.74 -5.83 16.76
CA ALA A 16 -7.68 -6.54 17.49
C ALA A 16 -6.92 -5.62 18.45
N LEU A 17 -6.59 -4.40 18.03
CA LEU A 17 -5.96 -3.39 18.89
C LEU A 17 -6.87 -3.02 20.07
N ARG A 18 -8.16 -2.79 19.83
CA ARG A 18 -9.14 -2.48 20.87
C ARG A 18 -9.32 -3.66 21.83
N ALA A 19 -9.45 -4.88 21.31
CA ALA A 19 -9.59 -6.08 22.15
C ALA A 19 -8.39 -6.28 23.08
N ALA A 20 -7.16 -6.04 22.61
CA ALA A 20 -5.95 -6.09 23.44
C ALA A 20 -6.00 -5.04 24.56
N ARG A 21 -6.35 -3.79 24.26
CA ARG A 21 -6.56 -2.73 25.26
C ARG A 21 -7.60 -3.13 26.30
N ASP A 22 -8.76 -3.60 25.85
CA ASP A 22 -9.90 -3.92 26.72
C ASP A 22 -9.60 -5.15 27.60
N ALA A 23 -8.70 -6.02 27.16
CA ALA A 23 -8.12 -7.10 27.98
C ALA A 23 -7.02 -6.61 28.95
N GLY A 24 -6.71 -5.31 29.01
CA GLY A 24 -5.71 -4.73 29.89
C GLY A 24 -4.26 -4.91 29.42
N ALA A 25 -4.03 -5.29 28.17
CA ALA A 25 -2.68 -5.38 27.65
C ALA A 25 -2.07 -3.97 27.49
N SER A 26 -0.79 -3.83 27.87
CA SER A 26 -0.02 -2.59 27.67
C SER A 26 0.65 -2.54 26.29
N THR A 27 0.71 -3.66 25.57
CA THR A 27 1.31 -3.77 24.24
C THR A 27 0.48 -4.68 23.34
N TRP A 28 0.62 -4.48 22.03
CA TRP A 28 0.12 -5.35 20.99
C TRP A 28 1.20 -5.54 19.93
N THR A 29 1.39 -6.77 19.46
CA THR A 29 2.38 -7.09 18.43
C THR A 29 1.70 -7.56 17.16
N GLY A 30 2.07 -6.94 16.03
CA GLY A 30 1.53 -7.29 14.73
C GLY A 30 2.03 -6.37 13.63
N SER A 31 1.36 -6.38 12.48
CA SER A 31 1.68 -5.52 11.36
C SER A 31 0.67 -4.37 11.25
N LEU A 32 1.20 -3.16 11.19
CA LEU A 32 0.44 -1.93 10.95
C LEU A 32 0.79 -1.30 9.58
N ASP A 33 1.47 -2.05 8.72
CA ASP A 33 1.90 -1.63 7.39
C ASP A 33 1.62 -2.71 6.33
N LEU A 34 0.46 -3.37 6.44
CA LEU A 34 -0.01 -4.40 5.50
C LEU A 34 1.00 -5.54 5.32
N GLY A 35 1.49 -6.12 6.39
CA GLY A 35 2.38 -7.29 6.36
C GLY A 35 3.83 -6.99 5.97
N ARG A 36 4.23 -5.71 5.79
CA ARG A 36 5.61 -5.34 5.44
C ARG A 36 6.58 -5.52 6.59
N SER A 37 6.12 -5.24 7.80
CA SER A 37 6.89 -5.47 9.02
C SER A 37 6.01 -5.92 10.18
N THR A 38 6.62 -6.54 11.16
CA THR A 38 5.99 -6.81 12.45
C THR A 38 6.62 -5.88 13.48
N GLY A 39 5.81 -5.26 14.31
CA GLY A 39 6.26 -4.36 15.35
C GLY A 39 5.34 -4.37 16.57
N GLU A 40 5.79 -3.70 17.62
CA GLU A 40 5.01 -3.51 18.84
C GLU A 40 4.36 -2.13 18.85
N ALA A 41 3.09 -2.08 19.23
CA ALA A 41 2.36 -0.87 19.57
C ALA A 41 2.16 -0.83 21.10
N LEU A 42 2.42 0.33 21.72
CA LEU A 42 2.11 0.57 23.14
C LEU A 42 0.65 0.99 23.24
N LEU A 43 -0.08 0.41 24.19
CA LEU A 43 -1.50 0.65 24.37
C LEU A 43 -1.76 1.38 25.70
N THR A 44 -2.56 2.43 25.65
CA THR A 44 -3.08 3.14 26.83
C THR A 44 -4.60 3.28 26.74
N PRO A 45 -5.30 3.65 27.80
CA PRO A 45 -6.75 3.87 27.72
C PRO A 45 -7.18 4.95 26.73
N THR A 46 -6.36 5.97 26.49
CA THR A 46 -6.70 7.17 25.71
C THR A 46 -6.08 7.23 24.32
N HIS A 47 -4.97 6.56 24.10
CA HIS A 47 -4.22 6.55 22.84
C HIS A 47 -3.39 5.28 22.71
N TRP A 48 -2.80 5.07 21.56
CA TRP A 48 -1.79 4.06 21.31
C TRP A 48 -0.58 4.67 20.60
N GLU A 49 0.59 4.03 20.72
CA GLU A 49 1.82 4.53 20.09
C GLU A 49 2.42 3.47 19.18
N TRP A 50 2.91 3.89 18.02
CA TRP A 50 3.63 3.04 17.09
C TRP A 50 4.77 3.82 16.43
N ARG A 51 5.95 3.23 16.40
CA ARG A 51 7.17 3.87 15.88
C ARG A 51 7.43 5.26 16.48
N GLY A 52 7.14 5.43 17.78
CA GLY A 52 7.35 6.67 18.51
C GLY A 52 6.33 7.78 18.25
N GLN A 53 5.28 7.50 17.46
CA GLN A 53 4.19 8.44 17.22
C GLN A 53 2.92 7.98 17.94
N ARG A 54 2.18 8.94 18.49
CA ARG A 54 0.89 8.74 19.16
C ARG A 54 -0.27 8.87 18.20
N TYR A 55 -1.26 8.00 18.42
CA TYR A 55 -2.50 7.96 17.63
C TYR A 55 -3.70 7.85 18.56
N PRO A 56 -4.80 8.55 18.30
CA PRO A 56 -6.06 8.33 19.02
C PRO A 56 -6.62 6.95 18.68
N TRP A 57 -7.51 6.47 19.52
CA TRP A 57 -8.27 5.27 19.19
C TRP A 57 -9.18 5.57 17.99
N PRO A 58 -9.14 4.77 16.91
CA PRO A 58 -9.97 5.02 15.75
C PRO A 58 -11.45 4.88 16.11
N GLY A 59 -12.30 5.65 15.46
CA GLY A 59 -13.74 5.47 15.49
C GLY A 59 -14.19 4.14 14.85
N ALA A 60 -15.43 4.05 14.43
CA ALA A 60 -15.97 2.86 13.76
C ALA A 60 -15.33 2.69 12.37
N LEU A 61 -14.65 1.56 12.17
CA LEU A 61 -14.03 1.21 10.89
C LEU A 61 -14.98 0.33 10.07
N LYS A 62 -15.06 0.60 8.76
CA LYS A 62 -15.89 -0.17 7.81
C LYS A 62 -15.12 -1.35 7.23
N ASP A 63 -15.86 -2.40 6.85
CA ASP A 63 -15.30 -3.53 6.10
C ASP A 63 -14.72 -3.09 4.76
N ARG A 64 -13.75 -3.85 4.26
CA ARG A 64 -13.12 -3.66 2.97
C ARG A 64 -12.62 -2.23 2.74
N THR A 65 -12.21 -1.54 3.81
CA THR A 65 -11.71 -0.17 3.77
C THR A 65 -10.37 -0.12 4.50
N LEU A 66 -9.39 0.49 3.86
CA LEU A 66 -8.13 0.88 4.48
C LEU A 66 -8.25 2.31 5.00
N TYR A 67 -7.68 2.54 6.17
CA TYR A 67 -7.61 3.85 6.82
C TYR A 67 -6.16 4.24 7.06
N TRP A 68 -5.87 5.49 6.88
CA TRP A 68 -4.57 6.09 7.14
C TRP A 68 -4.72 7.28 8.08
N TRP A 69 -3.67 7.61 8.82
CA TRP A 69 -3.65 8.77 9.68
C TRP A 69 -3.36 10.02 8.83
N ASP A 70 -4.31 10.93 8.70
CA ASP A 70 -4.16 12.13 7.87
C ASP A 70 -3.56 13.33 8.62
N GLY A 71 -3.32 13.15 9.93
CA GLY A 71 -2.80 14.16 10.84
C GLY A 71 -3.79 14.57 11.92
N ASP A 72 -5.08 14.27 11.71
CA ASP A 72 -6.19 14.64 12.61
C ASP A 72 -7.02 13.40 12.99
N ASP A 73 -7.36 12.54 12.03
CA ASP A 73 -8.15 11.31 12.26
C ASP A 73 -7.71 10.19 11.31
N PHE A 74 -8.24 8.99 11.55
CA PHE A 74 -8.12 7.87 10.63
C PHE A 74 -9.11 8.01 9.48
N ALA A 75 -8.64 8.56 8.37
CA ALA A 75 -9.41 8.77 7.15
C ALA A 75 -9.36 7.55 6.22
N PRO A 76 -10.44 7.24 5.48
CA PRO A 76 -10.39 6.20 4.44
C PRO A 76 -9.39 6.57 3.34
N VAL A 77 -8.64 5.57 2.86
CA VAL A 77 -7.75 5.73 1.69
C VAL A 77 -8.59 5.77 0.42
N THR A 78 -9.25 6.90 0.21
CA THR A 78 -10.25 7.11 -0.83
C THR A 78 -10.18 8.55 -1.35
N ARG A 79 -10.30 8.73 -2.66
CA ARG A 79 -10.49 10.04 -3.31
C ARG A 79 -11.62 9.99 -4.32
N TYR A 80 -12.24 11.14 -4.54
CA TYR A 80 -13.24 11.34 -5.58
C TYR A 80 -12.89 12.57 -6.42
N ALA A 81 -12.56 12.31 -7.69
CA ALA A 81 -12.33 13.34 -8.70
C ALA A 81 -13.06 12.93 -10.00
N GLY A 82 -14.41 12.97 -9.95
CA GLY A 82 -15.26 12.44 -11.01
C GLY A 82 -15.40 10.92 -11.00
N LYS A 83 -14.43 10.18 -10.43
CA LYS A 83 -14.47 8.75 -10.17
C LYS A 83 -14.06 8.47 -8.73
N LEU A 84 -14.68 7.45 -8.13
CA LEU A 84 -14.32 7.00 -6.80
C LEU A 84 -13.12 6.06 -6.89
N ILE A 85 -11.97 6.48 -6.36
CA ILE A 85 -10.75 5.69 -6.35
C ILE A 85 -10.40 5.38 -4.90
N LYS A 86 -10.14 4.11 -4.58
CA LYS A 86 -9.79 3.67 -3.22
C LYS A 86 -8.79 2.53 -3.22
N LEU A 87 -7.94 2.50 -2.20
CA LEU A 87 -7.11 1.35 -1.87
C LEU A 87 -7.94 0.36 -1.06
N VAL A 88 -7.88 -0.92 -1.40
CA VAL A 88 -8.73 -1.97 -0.82
C VAL A 88 -7.85 -3.09 -0.25
N PRO A 89 -8.07 -3.47 1.03
CA PRO A 89 -7.35 -4.59 1.63
C PRO A 89 -7.74 -5.90 0.94
N THR A 90 -6.82 -6.84 0.96
CA THR A 90 -7.03 -8.21 0.47
C THR A 90 -6.68 -9.21 1.59
N GLU A 91 -6.97 -10.48 1.38
CA GLU A 91 -6.54 -11.57 2.27
C GLU A 91 -5.02 -11.86 2.20
N TRP A 92 -4.30 -11.20 1.27
CA TRP A 92 -2.89 -11.41 0.98
C TRP A 92 -1.97 -10.33 1.56
N ASP A 93 -2.46 -9.47 2.41
CA ASP A 93 -1.80 -8.24 2.90
C ASP A 93 -1.49 -7.20 1.79
N VAL A 94 -1.14 -7.65 0.59
CA VAL A 94 -0.89 -6.78 -0.58
C VAL A 94 -2.19 -6.20 -1.08
N PRO A 95 -2.44 -4.88 -1.00
CA PRO A 95 -3.72 -4.30 -1.37
C PRO A 95 -3.95 -4.29 -2.87
N THR A 96 -5.21 -4.25 -3.26
CA THR A 96 -5.64 -3.85 -4.60
C THR A 96 -6.19 -2.43 -4.57
N PHE A 97 -6.60 -1.90 -5.73
CA PHE A 97 -7.38 -0.67 -5.78
C PHE A 97 -8.62 -0.84 -6.65
N GLU A 98 -9.61 -0.02 -6.40
CA GLU A 98 -10.86 0.02 -7.13
C GLU A 98 -11.07 1.42 -7.73
N ILE A 99 -11.63 1.45 -8.95
CA ILE A 99 -12.15 2.65 -9.61
C ILE A 99 -13.63 2.40 -9.85
N ASP A 100 -14.52 3.21 -9.23
CA ASP A 100 -15.99 3.07 -9.30
C ASP A 100 -16.46 1.64 -8.95
N GLY A 101 -15.83 1.00 -7.97
CA GLY A 101 -16.15 -0.35 -7.50
C GLY A 101 -15.55 -1.48 -8.36
N ILE A 102 -14.86 -1.17 -9.45
CA ILE A 102 -14.19 -2.16 -10.29
C ILE A 102 -12.76 -2.38 -9.78
N LYS A 103 -12.43 -3.61 -9.42
CA LYS A 103 -11.07 -4.00 -9.01
C LYS A 103 -10.12 -3.95 -10.21
N MET A 104 -8.99 -3.27 -10.04
CA MET A 104 -7.98 -3.11 -11.08
C MET A 104 -6.93 -4.22 -11.10
N LEU A 105 -6.76 -4.94 -9.99
CA LEU A 105 -5.81 -6.04 -9.87
C LEU A 105 -6.51 -7.32 -9.40
N PRO A 106 -6.08 -8.51 -9.87
CA PRO A 106 -6.68 -9.78 -9.44
C PRO A 106 -6.42 -10.07 -7.96
N THR A 107 -7.42 -10.65 -7.28
CA THR A 107 -7.34 -10.97 -5.84
C THR A 107 -7.98 -12.31 -5.48
N SER A 108 -8.57 -13.03 -6.45
CA SER A 108 -9.36 -14.24 -6.16
C SER A 108 -8.55 -15.53 -6.11
N LYS A 109 -7.45 -15.63 -6.85
CA LYS A 109 -6.65 -16.85 -6.97
C LYS A 109 -5.17 -16.63 -6.65
N ALA A 110 -4.74 -15.42 -6.53
CA ALA A 110 -3.37 -15.02 -6.23
C ALA A 110 -3.35 -13.61 -5.68
N SER A 111 -2.31 -13.26 -4.94
CA SER A 111 -2.09 -11.86 -4.55
C SER A 111 -1.81 -10.98 -5.78
N PRO A 112 -2.08 -9.68 -5.71
CA PRO A 112 -1.67 -8.74 -6.77
C PRO A 112 -0.17 -8.80 -7.06
N LEU A 113 0.64 -9.08 -6.06
CA LEU A 113 2.10 -9.20 -6.20
C LEU A 113 2.50 -10.50 -6.91
N ASP A 114 1.86 -11.61 -6.60
CA ASP A 114 2.13 -12.89 -7.27
C ASP A 114 1.70 -12.88 -8.73
N ASP A 115 0.60 -12.19 -9.04
CA ASP A 115 0.20 -11.94 -10.42
C ASP A 115 1.26 -11.13 -11.18
N ALA A 116 1.80 -10.08 -10.55
CA ALA A 116 2.89 -9.29 -11.11
C ALA A 116 4.16 -10.14 -11.32
N ARG A 117 4.55 -10.96 -10.34
CA ARG A 117 5.70 -11.89 -10.45
C ARG A 117 5.55 -12.86 -11.62
N ARG A 118 4.36 -13.43 -11.81
CA ARG A 118 4.08 -14.34 -12.96
C ARG A 118 4.25 -13.62 -14.29
N LYS A 119 3.76 -12.39 -14.43
CA LYS A 119 3.94 -11.57 -15.63
C LYS A 119 5.42 -11.23 -15.88
N VAL A 120 6.15 -10.87 -14.84
CA VAL A 120 7.60 -10.58 -14.92
C VAL A 120 8.42 -11.80 -15.32
N ALA A 121 8.04 -13.00 -14.84
CA ALA A 121 8.69 -14.26 -15.24
C ALA A 121 8.57 -14.53 -16.75
N LEU A 122 7.48 -14.10 -17.40
CA LEU A 122 7.30 -14.19 -18.86
C LEU A 122 8.14 -13.14 -19.60
N VAL A 123 8.27 -11.93 -19.05
CA VAL A 123 9.01 -10.82 -19.68
C VAL A 123 10.52 -11.01 -19.59
N GLN A 124 11.01 -11.69 -18.53
CA GLN A 124 12.44 -11.91 -18.26
C GLN A 124 13.27 -10.61 -18.36
N PRO A 125 13.05 -9.64 -17.47
CA PRO A 125 13.57 -8.29 -17.60
C PRO A 125 15.05 -8.13 -17.20
N ALA A 126 15.72 -9.18 -16.73
CA ALA A 126 17.10 -9.11 -16.26
C ALA A 126 18.01 -8.46 -17.31
N GLY A 127 18.71 -7.39 -16.91
CA GLY A 127 19.62 -6.62 -17.77
C GLY A 127 18.92 -5.78 -18.84
N LYS A 128 17.59 -5.75 -18.93
CA LYS A 128 16.84 -5.03 -19.97
C LYS A 128 16.29 -3.69 -19.45
N ALA A 129 16.04 -2.78 -20.42
CA ALA A 129 15.16 -1.63 -20.20
C ALA A 129 13.71 -2.06 -20.34
N VAL A 130 12.87 -1.68 -19.37
CA VAL A 130 11.44 -2.01 -19.32
C VAL A 130 10.62 -0.73 -19.42
N LEU A 131 9.62 -0.74 -20.31
CA LEU A 131 8.59 0.28 -20.39
C LEU A 131 7.29 -0.29 -19.84
N ASP A 132 6.78 0.31 -18.77
CA ASP A 132 5.51 -0.02 -18.11
C ASP A 132 4.53 1.13 -18.34
N THR A 133 3.58 0.93 -19.26
CA THR A 133 2.64 1.97 -19.71
C THR A 133 1.36 2.06 -18.87
N CYS A 134 1.15 1.13 -17.95
CA CYS A 134 -0.03 1.07 -17.09
C CYS A 134 0.40 0.74 -15.65
N GLY A 135 1.19 1.64 -15.07
CA GLY A 135 1.91 1.40 -13.83
C GLY A 135 1.05 1.06 -12.60
N GLY A 136 -0.19 1.53 -12.52
CA GLY A 136 -1.11 1.24 -11.41
C GLY A 136 -0.45 1.47 -10.05
N LEU A 137 -0.51 0.48 -9.13
CA LEU A 137 0.18 0.54 -7.84
C LEU A 137 1.70 0.26 -7.91
N GLY A 138 2.25 -0.03 -9.11
CA GLY A 138 3.68 -0.22 -9.32
C GLY A 138 4.20 -1.62 -9.02
N TYR A 139 3.36 -2.62 -8.79
CA TYR A 139 3.81 -3.98 -8.44
C TYR A 139 4.61 -4.66 -9.57
N PHE A 140 4.22 -4.43 -10.83
CA PHE A 140 4.99 -4.94 -11.96
C PHE A 140 6.39 -4.33 -11.99
N ALA A 141 6.50 -3.01 -11.82
CA ALA A 141 7.79 -2.32 -11.76
C ALA A 141 8.65 -2.81 -10.58
N ALA A 142 8.04 -3.01 -9.37
CA ALA A 142 8.75 -3.58 -8.22
C ALA A 142 9.33 -4.97 -8.55
N CYS A 143 8.52 -5.87 -9.12
CA CYS A 143 8.96 -7.21 -9.49
C CYS A 143 10.02 -7.20 -10.61
N CYS A 144 9.98 -6.23 -11.53
CA CYS A 144 11.03 -6.05 -12.53
C CYS A 144 12.36 -5.60 -11.91
N LEU A 145 12.32 -4.73 -10.87
CA LEU A 145 13.52 -4.36 -10.10
C LEU A 145 14.15 -5.57 -9.45
N ASP A 146 13.32 -6.36 -8.74
CA ASP A 146 13.75 -7.58 -8.05
C ASP A 146 14.33 -8.61 -9.02
N ALA A 147 13.77 -8.70 -10.24
CA ALA A 147 14.24 -9.57 -11.32
C ALA A 147 15.47 -9.02 -12.08
N GLY A 148 16.07 -7.90 -11.62
CA GLY A 148 17.31 -7.38 -12.16
C GLY A 148 17.17 -6.56 -13.45
N ALA A 149 16.04 -5.92 -13.70
CA ALA A 149 15.92 -4.99 -14.81
C ALA A 149 16.97 -3.87 -14.71
N ALA A 150 17.59 -3.53 -15.82
CA ALA A 150 18.62 -2.48 -15.88
C ALA A 150 18.01 -1.08 -15.71
N ARG A 151 16.82 -0.86 -16.25
CA ARG A 151 16.06 0.39 -16.14
C ARG A 151 14.57 0.11 -16.27
N ILE A 152 13.78 0.84 -15.52
CA ILE A 152 12.31 0.79 -15.60
C ILE A 152 11.78 2.20 -15.73
N GLN A 153 10.96 2.42 -16.77
CA GLN A 153 10.17 3.62 -16.95
C GLN A 153 8.71 3.22 -16.80
N SER A 154 8.07 3.64 -15.72
CA SER A 154 6.66 3.31 -15.43
C SER A 154 5.81 4.58 -15.50
N PHE A 155 4.76 4.53 -16.29
CA PHE A 155 3.80 5.61 -16.48
C PHE A 155 2.46 5.27 -15.85
N GLU A 156 1.84 6.24 -15.20
CA GLU A 156 0.47 6.17 -14.72
C GLU A 156 -0.23 7.49 -15.06
N LYS A 157 -1.40 7.41 -15.69
CA LYS A 157 -2.13 8.60 -16.14
C LYS A 157 -3.04 9.19 -15.07
N ASN A 158 -3.36 8.44 -14.03
CA ASN A 158 -4.28 8.86 -13.00
C ASN A 158 -3.52 9.33 -11.76
N GLU A 159 -3.59 10.63 -11.46
CA GLU A 159 -2.92 11.22 -10.29
C GLU A 159 -3.41 10.64 -8.96
N ASP A 160 -4.68 10.24 -8.86
CA ASP A 160 -5.20 9.63 -7.63
C ASP A 160 -4.64 8.21 -7.42
N VAL A 161 -4.32 7.48 -8.49
CA VAL A 161 -3.60 6.21 -8.39
C VAL A 161 -2.16 6.44 -7.96
N LEU A 162 -1.50 7.51 -8.44
CA LEU A 162 -0.18 7.90 -7.96
C LEU A 162 -0.21 8.28 -6.48
N TRP A 163 -1.27 8.98 -6.03
CA TRP A 163 -1.46 9.24 -4.61
C TRP A 163 -1.63 7.94 -3.80
N LEU A 164 -2.42 6.96 -4.28
CA LEU A 164 -2.52 5.65 -3.62
C LEU A 164 -1.14 4.98 -3.45
N ARG A 165 -0.23 5.13 -4.41
CA ARG A 165 1.15 4.62 -4.29
C ARG A 165 1.89 5.20 -3.10
N THR A 166 1.66 6.47 -2.76
CA THR A 166 2.33 7.11 -1.63
C THR A 166 1.89 6.54 -0.28
N LEU A 167 0.65 6.03 -0.21
CA LEU A 167 0.08 5.42 0.98
C LEU A 167 0.28 3.89 1.04
N ASN A 168 0.60 3.26 -0.08
CA ASN A 168 0.76 1.82 -0.17
C ASN A 168 2.21 1.39 0.10
N PRO A 169 2.49 0.68 1.20
CA PRO A 169 3.85 0.26 1.55
C PRO A 169 4.43 -0.78 0.58
N TRP A 170 3.62 -1.42 -0.26
CA TRP A 170 4.04 -2.38 -1.27
C TRP A 170 4.39 -1.72 -2.61
N SER A 171 4.03 -0.46 -2.83
CA SER A 171 4.44 0.28 -4.03
C SER A 171 5.95 0.55 -3.99
N PRO A 172 6.67 0.45 -5.12
CA PRO A 172 8.09 0.73 -5.14
C PRO A 172 8.36 2.22 -4.93
N ASP A 173 9.50 2.53 -4.32
CA ASP A 173 9.97 3.88 -4.10
C ASP A 173 11.17 4.15 -5.02
N PRO A 174 11.07 5.08 -5.97
CA PRO A 174 12.18 5.43 -6.85
C PRO A 174 13.41 5.97 -6.11
N GLU A 175 13.18 6.63 -4.97
CA GLU A 175 14.24 7.24 -4.15
C GLU A 175 14.88 6.24 -3.17
N ALA A 176 14.29 5.05 -3.02
CA ALA A 176 14.85 4.07 -2.11
C ALA A 176 16.18 3.51 -2.62
N PRO A 177 17.17 3.23 -1.72
CA PRO A 177 18.47 2.70 -2.10
C PRO A 177 18.40 1.44 -2.97
N GLN A 178 17.43 0.55 -2.72
CA GLN A 178 17.23 -0.66 -3.52
C GLN A 178 16.80 -0.39 -4.97
N SER A 179 16.23 0.78 -5.26
CA SER A 179 15.89 1.19 -6.63
C SER A 179 17.14 1.54 -7.43
N GLY A 180 18.20 2.00 -6.76
CA GLY A 180 19.51 2.27 -7.36
C GLY A 180 19.46 3.21 -8.57
N GLY A 181 18.50 4.16 -8.61
CA GLY A 181 18.26 5.05 -9.75
C GLY A 181 17.68 4.35 -11.00
N ARG A 182 17.35 3.07 -10.92
CA ARG A 182 16.84 2.29 -12.07
C ARG A 182 15.35 2.48 -12.34
N LEU A 183 14.58 2.96 -11.35
CA LEU A 183 13.13 3.15 -11.44
C LEU A 183 12.78 4.62 -11.65
N HIS A 184 12.06 4.90 -12.73
CA HIS A 184 11.46 6.20 -12.99
C HIS A 184 9.95 6.05 -13.04
N LEU A 185 9.25 6.74 -12.15
CA LEU A 185 7.78 6.82 -12.13
C LEU A 185 7.37 8.19 -12.68
N ALA A 186 6.49 8.22 -13.66
CA ALA A 186 6.02 9.46 -14.24
C ALA A 186 4.49 9.49 -14.35
N HIS A 187 3.91 10.66 -14.11
CA HIS A 187 2.54 10.95 -14.44
C HIS A 187 2.46 11.31 -15.93
N ALA A 188 1.91 10.43 -16.74
CA ALA A 188 1.70 10.68 -18.16
C ALA A 188 0.64 9.74 -18.74
N ASP A 189 -0.10 10.22 -19.72
CA ASP A 189 -0.87 9.41 -20.65
C ASP A 189 0.03 9.06 -21.83
N VAL A 190 0.18 7.78 -22.11
CA VAL A 190 1.03 7.25 -23.19
C VAL A 190 0.22 6.64 -24.34
N SER A 191 -1.12 6.88 -24.33
CA SER A 191 -2.03 6.48 -25.41
C SER A 191 -2.03 7.46 -26.59
#